data_0d9d80f9cfc47bd754cddd5bdf1988a9
#
_entry.id   0d9d80f9cfc47bd754cddd5bdf1988a9
#
_cell.length_a   1.000
_cell.length_b   1.000
_cell.length_c   1.000
_cell.angle_alpha   90.00
_cell.angle_beta   90.00
_cell.angle_gamma   90.00
#
_symmetry.space_group_name_H-M   'P 1'
#
loop_
_entity.id
_entity.type
_entity.pdbx_description
1 polymer ?
#
loop_
_entity_poly.entity_id
_entity_poly.type
_entity_poly.pdbx_seq_one_letter_code
_entity_poly.pdbx_strand_id
1 'polypeptide(L)'
;ETVFVRTSLPPVEGIFFDGQIFDAYKFATDLIKSAKTSLVLIDNYVDESVLLMLSKRNPGVSATVYTQRITPQLQLDLDKHNDQYPPINMRTYRNGHDRFLIIDDREVYHIGASLKDLGKKMFAFSRLSIPAKMILDIL
;
A
#
# COMPACT_ATOMS: atom_id res chain seq x y z
N GLU A 1 0.21 -13.98 25.13
CA GLU A 1 -0.33 -14.23 24.68
C GLU A 1 -0.88 -14.30 24.04
N THR A 2 -0.74 -14.38 24.00
CA THR A 2 -1.32 -14.56 23.46
C THR A 2 -2.22 -14.95 22.88
N VAL A 3 -2.57 -15.14 23.19
CA VAL A 3 -3.56 -15.62 22.84
C VAL A 3 -4.18 -14.94 21.83
N PHE A 4 -4.13 -13.83 21.66
CA PHE A 4 -4.74 -13.23 20.71
C PHE A 4 -4.30 -13.50 19.41
N VAL A 5 -3.48 -14.20 19.36
CA VAL A 5 -3.08 -14.69 18.23
C VAL A 5 -4.07 -15.13 17.41
N ARG A 6 -5.09 -15.54 17.92
CA ARG A 6 -6.11 -15.98 17.20
C ARG A 6 -6.88 -14.99 16.61
N THR A 7 -6.64 -13.73 16.75
CA THR A 7 -7.53 -12.82 16.17
C THR A 7 -7.18 -12.76 14.73
N SER A 8 -8.12 -12.46 13.90
CA SER A 8 -7.93 -12.23 12.49
C SER A 8 -7.67 -10.78 12.18
N LEU A 9 -7.57 -9.92 13.18
CA LEU A 9 -7.34 -8.50 12.94
C LEU A 9 -5.91 -8.26 12.49
N PRO A 10 -5.68 -7.34 11.56
CA PRO A 10 -4.34 -6.98 11.14
C PRO A 10 -3.56 -6.41 12.33
N PRO A 11 -2.24 -6.56 12.34
CA PRO A 11 -1.43 -5.99 13.40
C PRO A 11 -1.50 -4.46 13.36
N VAL A 12 -1.34 -3.83 14.52
CA VAL A 12 -1.38 -2.38 14.66
C VAL A 12 -0.03 -1.74 14.43
N GLU A 13 1.04 -2.44 14.79
CA GLU A 13 2.40 -1.95 14.59
C GLU A 13 3.38 -3.11 14.57
N GLY A 14 4.55 -2.87 14.03
CA GLY A 14 5.59 -3.88 14.00
C GLY A 14 6.83 -3.42 13.29
N ILE A 15 7.83 -4.31 13.30
CA ILE A 15 9.11 -4.09 12.63
C ILE A 15 9.43 -5.33 11.83
N PHE A 16 9.88 -5.13 10.58
CA PHE A 16 10.48 -6.19 9.79
C PHE A 16 11.96 -5.90 9.67
N PHE A 17 12.77 -6.94 9.78
CA PHE A 17 14.23 -6.81 9.72
C PHE A 17 14.73 -7.09 8.30
N ASP A 18 15.97 -6.70 8.03
CA ASP A 18 16.58 -6.92 6.73
C ASP A 18 16.53 -8.41 6.38
N GLY A 19 16.20 -8.70 5.14
CA GLY A 19 16.07 -10.08 4.67
C GLY A 19 14.70 -10.70 4.84
N GLN A 20 13.79 -10.09 5.60
CA GLN A 20 12.43 -10.61 5.75
C GLN A 20 11.56 -10.19 4.55
N ILE A 21 12.04 -10.46 3.35
CA ILE A 21 11.39 -10.00 2.13
C ILE A 21 10.03 -10.66 1.93
N PHE A 22 9.95 -11.98 2.12
CA PHE A 22 8.68 -12.67 1.91
C PHE A 22 7.65 -12.29 2.96
N ASP A 23 8.08 -12.18 4.23
CA ASP A 23 7.16 -11.85 5.31
C ASP A 23 6.60 -10.43 5.14
N ALA A 24 7.43 -9.49 4.73
CA ALA A 24 7.02 -8.12 4.48
C ALA A 24 6.07 -8.04 3.28
N TYR A 25 6.36 -8.81 2.21
CA TYR A 25 5.49 -8.90 1.05
C TYR A 25 4.12 -9.46 1.45
N LYS A 26 4.11 -10.53 2.25
CA LYS A 26 2.86 -11.13 2.70
C LYS A 26 2.06 -10.16 3.56
N PHE A 27 2.73 -9.42 4.44
CA PHE A 27 2.06 -8.40 5.26
C PHE A 27 1.34 -7.37 4.35
N ALA A 28 2.06 -6.82 3.38
CA ALA A 28 1.47 -5.81 2.50
C ALA A 28 0.33 -6.37 1.64
N THR A 29 0.50 -7.57 1.10
CA THR A 29 -0.56 -8.18 0.28
C THR A 29 -1.76 -8.58 1.12
N ASP A 30 -1.57 -8.97 2.37
CA ASP A 30 -2.70 -9.26 3.27
C ASP A 30 -3.49 -7.98 3.57
N LEU A 31 -2.81 -6.85 3.75
CA LEU A 31 -3.49 -5.55 3.92
C LEU A 31 -4.30 -5.21 2.65
N ILE A 32 -3.70 -5.39 1.49
CA ILE A 32 -4.38 -5.12 0.22
C ILE A 32 -5.62 -6.00 0.07
N LYS A 33 -5.52 -7.28 0.42
CA LYS A 33 -6.64 -8.20 0.32
C LYS A 33 -7.72 -7.95 1.37
N SER A 34 -7.40 -7.23 2.44
CA SER A 34 -8.38 -6.91 3.48
C SER A 34 -9.36 -5.83 3.05
N ALA A 35 -9.04 -5.05 2.03
CA ALA A 35 -9.89 -3.96 1.56
C ALA A 35 -11.20 -4.51 0.97
N LYS A 36 -12.29 -3.84 1.28
CA LYS A 36 -13.63 -4.20 0.77
C LYS A 36 -14.16 -3.19 -0.24
N THR A 37 -13.73 -1.95 -0.16
CA THR A 37 -14.24 -0.89 -1.03
C THR A 37 -13.14 -0.13 -1.76
N SER A 38 -12.06 0.25 -1.09
CA SER A 38 -11.05 1.10 -1.71
C SER A 38 -9.67 0.96 -1.10
N LEU A 39 -8.66 1.26 -1.92
CA LEU A 39 -7.28 1.37 -1.49
C LEU A 39 -6.72 2.68 -2.04
N VAL A 40 -6.02 3.41 -1.18
CA VAL A 40 -5.26 4.60 -1.58
C VAL A 40 -3.83 4.38 -1.09
N LEU A 41 -2.89 4.39 -2.01
CA LEU A 41 -1.47 4.26 -1.70
C LEU A 41 -0.78 5.59 -1.99
N ILE A 42 -0.02 6.09 -1.02
CA ILE A 42 0.84 7.25 -1.19
C ILE A 42 2.28 6.74 -1.04
N ASP A 43 3.03 6.74 -2.13
CA ASP A 43 4.39 6.19 -2.14
C ASP A 43 5.18 6.87 -3.26
N ASN A 44 6.26 7.55 -2.91
CA ASN A 44 7.04 8.32 -3.89
C ASN A 44 7.77 7.46 -4.91
N TYR A 45 7.93 6.17 -4.66
CA TYR A 45 8.70 5.28 -5.53
C TYR A 45 7.87 4.05 -5.89
N VAL A 46 7.20 4.10 -7.03
CA VAL A 46 6.32 3.02 -7.48
C VAL A 46 6.86 2.43 -8.78
N ASP A 47 6.86 1.11 -8.88
CA ASP A 47 7.19 0.39 -10.11
C ASP A 47 6.15 -0.70 -10.38
N GLU A 48 6.40 -1.56 -11.38
CA GLU A 48 5.46 -2.61 -11.74
C GLU A 48 5.22 -3.62 -10.62
N SER A 49 6.17 -3.79 -9.70
CA SER A 49 5.97 -4.73 -8.59
C SER A 49 4.85 -4.26 -7.67
N VAL A 50 4.68 -2.97 -7.53
CA VAL A 50 3.58 -2.39 -6.74
C VAL A 50 2.25 -2.61 -7.44
N LEU A 51 2.20 -2.44 -8.76
CA LEU A 51 0.99 -2.72 -9.53
C LEU A 51 0.60 -4.20 -9.40
N LEU A 52 1.59 -5.10 -9.43
CA LEU A 52 1.36 -6.52 -9.25
C LEU A 52 0.77 -6.81 -7.87
N MET A 53 1.28 -6.18 -6.82
CA MET A 53 0.73 -6.33 -5.46
C MET A 53 -0.73 -5.85 -5.43
N LEU A 54 -1.01 -4.69 -6.00
CA LEU A 54 -2.36 -4.13 -6.01
C LEU A 54 -3.33 -4.97 -6.85
N SER A 55 -2.84 -5.73 -7.84
CA SER A 55 -3.69 -6.61 -8.63
C SER A 55 -4.30 -7.75 -7.79
N LYS A 56 -3.78 -7.97 -6.58
CA LYS A 56 -4.29 -9.00 -5.68
C LYS A 56 -5.48 -8.54 -4.85
N ARG A 57 -5.90 -7.29 -4.99
CA ARG A 57 -7.08 -6.79 -4.28
C ARG A 57 -8.34 -7.54 -4.71
N ASN A 58 -9.32 -7.57 -3.83
CA ASN A 58 -10.58 -8.24 -4.13
C ASN A 58 -11.32 -7.55 -5.28
N PRO A 59 -12.16 -8.30 -6.04
CA PRO A 59 -12.97 -7.72 -7.10
C PRO A 59 -13.84 -6.59 -6.56
N GLY A 60 -13.97 -5.53 -7.34
CA GLY A 60 -14.79 -4.37 -6.95
C GLY A 60 -14.11 -3.35 -6.08
N VAL A 61 -12.89 -3.64 -5.60
CA VAL A 61 -12.13 -2.68 -4.79
C VAL A 61 -11.41 -1.71 -5.71
N SER A 62 -11.65 -0.41 -5.52
CA SER A 62 -10.96 0.61 -6.29
C SER A 62 -9.54 0.82 -5.76
N ALA A 63 -8.64 1.26 -6.62
CA ALA A 63 -7.27 1.56 -6.21
C ALA A 63 -6.80 2.86 -6.84
N THR A 64 -6.21 3.72 -6.02
CA THR A 64 -5.61 4.98 -6.45
C THR A 64 -4.21 5.07 -5.85
N VAL A 65 -3.24 5.44 -6.67
CA VAL A 65 -1.85 5.60 -6.25
C VAL A 65 -1.44 7.04 -6.45
N TYR A 66 -0.85 7.62 -5.42
CA TYR A 66 -0.25 8.94 -5.46
C TYR A 66 1.25 8.78 -5.33
N THR A 67 1.99 9.21 -6.34
CA THR A 67 3.44 9.04 -6.39
C THR A 67 4.12 10.32 -6.84
N GLN A 68 5.39 10.47 -6.52
CA GLN A 68 6.12 11.69 -6.82
C GLN A 68 6.26 11.91 -8.32
N ARG A 69 6.45 10.84 -9.07
CA ARG A 69 6.68 10.96 -10.52
C ARG A 69 6.15 9.74 -11.26
N ILE A 70 5.46 9.98 -12.35
CA ILE A 70 5.00 8.93 -13.25
C ILE A 70 5.93 8.96 -14.46
N THR A 71 6.88 8.02 -14.48
CA THR A 71 7.83 7.92 -15.60
C THR A 71 7.14 7.30 -16.81
N PRO A 72 7.71 7.46 -18.03
CA PRO A 72 7.17 6.79 -19.21
C PRO A 72 7.07 5.27 -19.05
N GLN A 73 8.05 4.66 -18.37
CA GLN A 73 8.02 3.21 -18.12
C GLN A 73 6.87 2.83 -17.18
N LEU A 74 6.69 3.60 -16.11
CA LEU A 74 5.60 3.34 -15.17
C LEU A 74 4.24 3.51 -15.86
N GLN A 75 4.10 4.52 -16.72
CA GLN A 75 2.86 4.72 -17.47
C GLN A 75 2.58 3.53 -18.40
N LEU A 76 3.61 3.01 -19.06
CA LEU A 76 3.46 1.85 -19.91
C LEU A 76 3.04 0.62 -19.11
N ASP A 77 3.65 0.39 -17.96
CA ASP A 77 3.31 -0.72 -17.09
C ASP A 77 1.87 -0.58 -16.57
N LEU A 78 1.47 0.64 -16.24
CA LEU A 78 0.11 0.92 -15.78
C LEU A 78 -0.91 0.62 -16.88
N ASP A 79 -0.62 1.05 -18.12
CA ASP A 79 -1.51 0.81 -19.25
C ASP A 79 -1.71 -0.70 -19.48
N LYS A 80 -0.62 -1.47 -19.41
CA LYS A 80 -0.69 -2.92 -19.56
C LYS A 80 -1.48 -3.57 -18.41
N HIS A 81 -1.27 -3.11 -17.18
CA HIS A 81 -2.04 -3.60 -16.05
C HIS A 81 -3.52 -3.33 -16.25
N ASN A 82 -3.86 -2.11 -16.65
CA ASN A 82 -5.26 -1.69 -16.77
C ASN A 82 -5.97 -2.32 -17.97
N ASP A 83 -5.23 -2.87 -18.92
CA ASP A 83 -5.81 -3.65 -20.01
C ASP A 83 -6.28 -5.03 -19.54
N GLN A 84 -5.68 -5.56 -18.47
CA GLN A 84 -5.98 -6.90 -17.98
C GLN A 84 -6.78 -6.91 -16.70
N TYR A 85 -6.53 -5.99 -15.79
CA TYR A 85 -7.13 -5.95 -14.46
C TYR A 85 -7.99 -4.68 -14.30
N PRO A 86 -8.88 -4.64 -13.30
CA PRO A 86 -9.61 -3.41 -13.01
C PRO A 86 -8.63 -2.25 -12.84
N PRO A 87 -8.97 -1.08 -13.39
CA PRO A 87 -8.01 0.02 -13.47
C PRO A 87 -7.51 0.51 -12.13
N ILE A 88 -6.22 0.85 -12.09
CA ILE A 88 -5.61 1.60 -11.02
C ILE A 88 -5.52 3.04 -11.52
N ASN A 89 -5.99 4.00 -10.70
CA ASN A 89 -5.81 5.42 -10.99
C ASN A 89 -4.47 5.84 -10.40
N MET A 90 -3.66 6.54 -11.18
CA MET A 90 -2.36 7.01 -10.71
C MET A 90 -2.26 8.51 -10.89
N ARG A 91 -1.84 9.20 -9.83
CA ARG A 91 -1.73 10.64 -9.79
C ARG A 91 -0.40 11.07 -9.18
N THR A 92 0.07 12.27 -9.53
CA THR A 92 1.29 12.78 -8.91
C THR A 92 0.97 13.52 -7.63
N TYR A 93 1.80 13.33 -6.62
CA TYR A 93 1.73 14.07 -5.37
C TYR A 93 3.17 14.23 -4.84
N ARG A 94 3.63 15.47 -4.68
CA ARG A 94 5.04 15.75 -4.36
C ARG A 94 5.27 16.31 -2.98
N ASN A 95 4.22 16.52 -2.21
CA ASN A 95 4.32 17.21 -0.92
C ASN A 95 4.44 16.27 0.28
N GLY A 96 4.66 14.99 0.06
CA GLY A 96 4.80 14.02 1.15
C GLY A 96 6.13 13.30 1.11
N HIS A 97 6.64 12.92 2.27
CA HIS A 97 7.83 12.09 2.40
C HIS A 97 7.52 10.65 2.74
N ASP A 98 6.49 10.44 3.56
CA ASP A 98 6.16 9.12 4.07
C ASP A 98 5.26 8.35 3.13
N ARG A 99 5.16 7.05 3.40
CA ARG A 99 4.27 6.16 2.65
C ARG A 99 3.09 5.83 3.53
N PHE A 100 1.91 5.86 2.91
CA PHE A 100 0.67 5.52 3.59
C PHE A 100 -0.16 4.60 2.71
N LEU A 101 -0.77 3.61 3.34
CA LEU A 101 -1.78 2.79 2.69
C LEU A 101 -3.09 2.99 3.45
N ILE A 102 -4.10 3.52 2.76
CA ILE A 102 -5.40 3.81 3.35
C ILE A 102 -6.40 2.79 2.82
N ILE A 103 -7.03 2.06 3.74
CA ILE A 103 -7.92 0.95 3.42
C ILE A 103 -9.35 1.35 3.75
N ASP A 104 -10.22 1.29 2.74
CA ASP A 104 -11.65 1.57 2.87
C ASP A 104 -11.95 2.98 3.42
N ASP A 105 -11.05 3.94 3.13
CA ASP A 105 -11.13 5.32 3.61
C ASP A 105 -11.22 5.42 5.14
N ARG A 106 -10.77 4.39 5.84
CA ARG A 106 -10.87 4.31 7.29
C ARG A 106 -9.56 4.00 7.97
N GLU A 107 -8.86 2.96 7.56
CA GLU A 107 -7.63 2.52 8.22
C GLU A 107 -6.44 3.11 7.53
N VAL A 108 -5.57 3.76 8.28
CA VAL A 108 -4.40 4.44 7.76
C VAL A 108 -3.16 3.74 8.28
N TYR A 109 -2.42 3.08 7.40
CA TYR A 109 -1.15 2.47 7.74
C TYR A 109 0.00 3.34 7.26
N HIS A 110 0.91 3.66 8.17
CA HIS A 110 2.19 4.27 7.85
C HIS A 110 3.19 3.13 7.64
N ILE A 111 3.91 3.17 6.54
CA ILE A 111 4.87 2.13 6.18
C ILE A 111 6.23 2.79 5.96
N GLY A 112 7.23 2.36 6.71
CA GLY A 112 8.54 2.99 6.73
C GLY A 112 9.45 2.72 5.54
N ALA A 113 8.96 1.97 4.54
CA ALA A 113 9.70 1.70 3.31
C ALA A 113 8.73 1.72 2.11
N SER A 114 9.26 2.01 0.93
CA SER A 114 8.46 1.91 -0.28
C SER A 114 7.99 0.47 -0.50
N LEU A 115 6.79 0.28 -0.99
CA LEU A 115 6.25 -1.06 -1.22
C LEU A 115 7.11 -1.87 -2.19
N LYS A 116 7.82 -1.23 -3.12
CA LYS A 116 8.70 -1.96 -4.03
C LYS A 116 9.96 -2.50 -3.34
N ASP A 117 10.30 -1.99 -2.16
CA ASP A 117 11.54 -2.33 -1.46
C ASP A 117 11.32 -3.05 -0.14
N LEU A 118 10.11 -3.52 0.14
CA LEU A 118 9.79 -4.13 1.42
C LEU A 118 10.71 -5.29 1.77
N GLY A 119 11.23 -5.26 2.99
CA GLY A 119 12.05 -6.35 3.53
C GLY A 119 13.50 -6.34 3.11
N LYS A 120 13.92 -5.43 2.21
CA LYS A 120 15.32 -5.34 1.83
C LYS A 120 16.16 -4.77 2.95
N LYS A 121 15.60 -3.82 3.69
CA LYS A 121 16.21 -3.24 4.89
C LYS A 121 15.17 -3.18 5.99
N MET A 122 15.61 -3.00 7.22
CA MET A 122 14.71 -2.90 8.36
C MET A 122 13.76 -1.74 8.17
N PHE A 123 12.49 -1.96 8.44
CA PHE A 123 11.50 -0.89 8.45
C PHE A 123 10.40 -1.17 9.48
N ALA A 124 9.76 -0.11 9.92
CA ALA A 124 8.63 -0.23 10.84
C ALA A 124 7.34 0.15 10.13
N PHE A 125 6.23 -0.31 10.67
CA PHE A 125 4.92 0.14 10.23
C PHE A 125 4.04 0.38 11.43
N SER A 126 3.02 1.22 11.27
CA SER A 126 2.01 1.41 12.31
C SER A 126 0.67 1.77 11.68
N ARG A 127 -0.42 1.33 12.31
CA ARG A 127 -1.74 1.81 11.98
C ARG A 127 -2.01 3.05 12.80
N LEU A 128 -2.15 4.17 12.13
CA LEU A 128 -2.38 5.44 12.80
C LEU A 128 -3.84 5.55 13.24
N SER A 129 -4.07 6.19 14.38
CA SER A 129 -5.43 6.39 14.86
C SER A 129 -6.07 7.68 14.36
N ILE A 130 -5.41 8.39 13.46
CA ILE A 130 -5.98 9.60 12.87
C ILE A 130 -7.11 9.25 11.90
N PRO A 131 -8.07 10.16 11.70
CA PRO A 131 -9.08 9.95 10.65
C PRO A 131 -8.44 9.94 9.27
N ALA A 132 -8.84 9.00 8.42
CA ALA A 132 -8.32 8.94 7.05
C ALA A 132 -8.60 10.23 6.27
N LYS A 133 -9.72 10.89 6.56
CA LYS A 133 -10.09 12.14 5.92
C LYS A 133 -9.00 13.21 6.06
N MET A 134 -8.25 13.20 7.15
CA MET A 134 -7.18 14.17 7.37
C MET A 134 -6.13 14.12 6.25
N ILE A 135 -5.88 12.93 5.69
CA ILE A 135 -4.95 12.78 4.58
C ILE A 135 -5.69 12.90 3.25
N LEU A 136 -6.84 12.25 3.13
CA LEU A 136 -7.56 12.22 1.86
C LEU A 136 -7.94 13.61 1.36
N ASP A 137 -8.25 14.53 2.26
CA ASP A 137 -8.69 15.87 1.88
C ASP A 137 -7.56 16.73 1.30
N ILE A 138 -6.29 16.37 1.45
CA ILE A 138 -5.19 17.15 0.90
C ILE A 138 -4.65 16.55 -0.40
N LEU A 139 -5.18 15.46 -0.85
CA LEU A 139 -4.73 14.78 -2.08
C LEU A 139 -5.42 15.32 -3.34
#